data_aedf4fb9deeab79a7e3d31dda6ad1077
#
_entry.id   aedf4fb9deeab79a7e3d31dda6ad1077
#
_cell.length_a   1.000
_cell.length_b   1.000
_cell.length_c   1.000
_cell.angle_alpha   90.00
_cell.angle_beta   90.00
_cell.angle_gamma   90.00
#
_symmetry.space_group_name_H-M   'P 1'
#
loop_
_entity.id
_entity.type
_entity.pdbx_description
1 polymer ?
#
loop_
_entity_poly.entity_id
_entity_poly.type
_entity_poly.pdbx_seq_one_letter_code
_entity_poly.pdbx_strand_id
1 'polypeptide(L)'
;MWIRVALDKNAVHYGNSPEYTYVDGENIKEFYFGDETSKALEEDGFLSEMWSKLDAMFDWGDYEYFHPERCVKFKEWIEQRLKSPADRQLKKVYETMLELSDLAIQNGTGMSFDF
;
A
#
# COMPACT_ATOMS: atom_id res chain seq x y z
N MET A 1 9.47 3.05 4.73
CA MET A 1 8.48 2.67 3.68
C MET A 1 7.66 3.86 3.26
N TRP A 2 7.62 4.13 1.98
CA TRP A 2 6.73 5.13 1.38
C TRP A 2 5.53 4.45 0.76
N ILE A 3 4.34 5.04 0.96
CA ILE A 3 3.14 4.66 0.24
C ILE A 3 2.65 5.90 -0.50
N ARG A 4 2.41 5.77 -1.82
CA ARG A 4 1.97 6.87 -2.66
C ARG A 4 0.72 6.48 -3.44
N VAL A 5 -0.21 7.42 -3.51
CA VAL A 5 -1.44 7.29 -4.30
C VAL A 5 -1.53 8.47 -5.24
N ALA A 6 -1.71 8.20 -6.52
CA ALA A 6 -1.98 9.24 -7.50
C ALA A 6 -3.44 9.69 -7.38
N LEU A 7 -3.65 11.00 -7.27
CA LEU A 7 -4.98 11.59 -7.17
C LEU A 7 -5.61 11.83 -8.54
N ASP A 8 -4.82 11.77 -9.62
CA ASP A 8 -5.32 11.73 -11.00
C ASP A 8 -4.43 10.82 -11.86
N LYS A 9 -4.93 10.46 -13.04
CA LYS A 9 -4.23 9.50 -13.91
C LYS A 9 -2.93 10.04 -14.50
N ASN A 10 -2.76 11.37 -14.53
CA ASN A 10 -1.53 11.98 -15.04
C ASN A 10 -0.35 11.76 -14.12
N ALA A 11 -0.61 11.47 -12.85
CA ALA A 11 0.43 11.16 -11.86
C ALA A 11 0.86 9.69 -11.87
N VAL A 12 0.23 8.85 -12.69
CA VAL A 12 0.60 7.44 -12.87
C VAL A 12 1.41 7.29 -14.14
N HIS A 13 2.62 6.77 -14.00
CA HIS A 13 3.54 6.57 -15.12
C HIS A 13 3.71 5.08 -15.38
N TYR A 14 3.09 4.59 -16.45
CA TYR A 14 3.14 3.18 -16.81
C TYR A 14 4.44 2.87 -17.53
N GLY A 15 5.20 1.92 -17.00
CA GLY A 15 6.38 1.40 -17.65
C GLY A 15 6.06 0.30 -18.66
N ASN A 16 7.09 -0.35 -19.18
CA ASN A 16 6.95 -1.43 -20.16
C ASN A 16 6.31 -2.69 -19.58
N SER A 17 6.26 -2.80 -18.26
CA SER A 17 5.55 -3.86 -17.55
C SER A 17 4.94 -3.28 -16.27
N PRO A 18 3.93 -3.97 -15.69
CA PRO A 18 3.26 -3.49 -14.48
C PRO A 18 4.19 -3.17 -13.32
N GLU A 19 5.30 -3.91 -13.19
CA GLU A 19 6.29 -3.73 -12.14
C GLU A 19 7.08 -2.42 -12.24
N TYR A 20 7.04 -1.76 -13.41
CA TYR A 20 7.69 -0.48 -13.63
C TYR A 20 6.72 0.70 -13.56
N THR A 21 5.50 0.46 -13.11
CA THR A 21 4.52 1.53 -12.89
C THR A 21 4.90 2.29 -11.63
N TYR A 22 4.93 3.61 -11.70
CA TYR A 22 5.27 4.45 -10.55
C TYR A 22 4.36 5.67 -10.48
N VAL A 23 4.35 6.29 -9.30
CA VAL A 23 3.55 7.48 -9.02
C VAL A 23 4.49 8.67 -8.82
N ASP A 24 4.29 9.74 -9.59
CA ASP A 24 5.08 10.95 -9.50
C ASP A 24 4.27 12.14 -10.01
N GLY A 25 4.56 13.32 -9.48
CA GLY A 25 3.90 14.56 -9.86
C GLY A 25 3.37 15.32 -8.67
N GLU A 26 2.57 16.36 -8.95
CA GLU A 26 2.02 17.25 -7.92
C GLU A 26 0.75 16.69 -7.27
N ASN A 27 -0.06 15.95 -8.05
CA ASN A 27 -1.34 15.40 -7.59
C ASN A 27 -1.17 14.00 -7.02
N ILE A 28 -0.43 13.91 -5.92
CA ILE A 28 -0.22 12.65 -5.22
C ILE A 28 -0.47 12.85 -3.72
N LYS A 29 -0.87 11.78 -3.07
CA LYS A 29 -0.89 11.71 -1.61
C LYS A 29 0.09 10.64 -1.18
N GLU A 30 0.98 11.00 -0.24
CA GLU A 30 2.01 10.08 0.19
C GLU A 30 2.11 10.02 1.71
N PHE A 31 2.51 8.86 2.21
CA PHE A 31 2.80 8.65 3.62
C PHE A 31 4.13 7.93 3.76
N TYR A 32 4.88 8.34 4.76
CA TYR A 32 6.12 7.68 5.14
C TYR A 32 5.94 6.99 6.48
N PHE A 33 6.34 5.73 6.54
CA PHE A 33 6.44 4.97 7.77
C PHE A 33 7.90 4.62 8.01
N GLY A 34 8.40 4.93 9.21
CA GLY A 34 9.79 4.66 9.58
C GLY A 34 10.10 3.18 9.76
N ASP A 35 11.36 2.88 10.01
CA ASP A 35 11.85 1.51 10.14
C ASP A 35 11.21 0.74 11.29
N GLU A 36 10.90 1.41 12.40
CA GLU A 36 10.22 0.78 13.53
C GLU A 36 8.83 0.29 13.15
N THR A 37 8.08 1.09 12.38
CA THR A 37 6.76 0.71 11.88
C THR A 37 6.85 -0.44 10.89
N SER A 38 7.82 -0.39 9.99
CA SER A 38 8.05 -1.48 9.03
C SER A 38 8.38 -2.79 9.73
N LYS A 39 9.19 -2.74 10.78
CA LYS A 39 9.48 -3.92 11.61
C LYS A 39 8.24 -4.44 12.32
N ALA A 40 7.42 -3.55 12.87
CA ALA A 40 6.19 -3.94 13.54
C ALA A 40 5.20 -4.60 12.58
N LEU A 41 5.12 -4.11 11.34
CA LEU A 41 4.31 -4.72 10.29
C LEU A 41 4.81 -6.12 9.94
N GLU A 42 6.12 -6.29 9.81
CA GLU A 42 6.73 -7.59 9.55
C GLU A 42 6.42 -8.58 10.67
N GLU A 43 6.58 -8.17 11.92
CA GLU A 43 6.27 -8.99 13.10
C GLU A 43 4.78 -9.33 13.19
N ASP A 44 3.91 -8.47 12.70
CA ASP A 44 2.46 -8.70 12.64
C ASP A 44 2.05 -9.64 11.50
N GLY A 45 2.99 -10.07 10.67
CA GLY A 45 2.74 -10.97 9.56
C GLY A 45 2.29 -10.27 8.28
N PHE A 46 2.40 -8.96 8.21
CA PHE A 46 1.96 -8.17 7.05
C PHE A 46 2.62 -8.63 5.75
N LEU A 47 3.96 -8.77 5.76
CA LEU A 47 4.69 -9.16 4.56
C LEU A 47 4.31 -10.58 4.09
N SER A 48 4.21 -11.51 5.03
CA SER A 48 3.80 -12.90 4.74
C SER A 48 2.39 -12.98 4.18
N GLU A 49 1.47 -12.22 4.75
CA GLU A 49 0.07 -12.18 4.32
C GLU A 49 -0.08 -11.53 2.95
N MET A 50 0.69 -10.48 2.67
CA MET A 50 0.68 -9.85 1.34
C MET A 50 1.17 -10.82 0.27
N TRP A 51 2.21 -11.60 0.58
CA TRP A 51 2.69 -12.64 -0.32
C TRP A 51 1.62 -13.73 -0.56
N SER A 52 1.09 -14.30 0.51
CA SER A 52 0.19 -15.44 0.41
C SER A 52 -1.19 -15.08 -0.13
N LYS A 53 -1.69 -13.89 0.14
CA LYS A 53 -3.07 -13.49 -0.19
C LYS A 53 -3.19 -12.56 -1.38
N LEU A 54 -2.19 -11.74 -1.63
CA LEU A 54 -2.21 -10.76 -2.70
C LEU A 54 -1.12 -10.96 -3.75
N ASP A 55 -0.30 -11.99 -3.58
CA ASP A 55 0.83 -12.29 -4.45
C ASP A 55 1.78 -11.09 -4.60
N ALA A 56 1.96 -10.36 -3.50
CA ALA A 56 2.77 -9.14 -3.45
C ALA A 56 4.07 -9.39 -2.68
N MET A 57 5.19 -9.14 -3.33
CA MET A 57 6.51 -9.26 -2.71
C MET A 57 6.92 -7.96 -2.05
N PHE A 58 6.71 -7.88 -0.75
CA PHE A 58 7.21 -6.78 0.06
C PHE A 58 8.45 -7.21 0.81
N ASP A 59 9.58 -6.59 0.48
CA ASP A 59 10.84 -6.80 1.17
C ASP A 59 11.62 -5.48 1.19
N TRP A 60 12.64 -5.40 2.03
CA TRP A 60 13.48 -4.22 2.14
C TRP A 60 14.16 -3.89 0.80
N GLY A 61 13.99 -2.65 0.36
CA GLY A 61 14.52 -2.20 -0.91
C GLY A 61 13.69 -2.55 -2.14
N ASP A 62 12.57 -3.24 -1.94
CA ASP A 62 11.68 -3.60 -3.03
C ASP A 62 10.62 -2.53 -3.28
N TYR A 63 10.08 -2.56 -4.49
CA TYR A 63 9.00 -1.70 -4.95
C TYR A 63 7.83 -2.55 -5.41
N GLU A 64 6.61 -2.18 -5.03
CA GLU A 64 5.40 -2.85 -5.47
C GLU A 64 4.34 -1.83 -5.86
N TYR A 65 3.55 -2.14 -6.87
CA TYR A 65 2.45 -1.31 -7.30
C TYR A 65 1.15 -2.12 -7.34
N PHE A 66 0.13 -1.60 -6.67
CA PHE A 66 -1.20 -2.18 -6.68
C PHE A 66 -2.12 -1.42 -7.62
N HIS A 67 -2.54 -2.05 -8.71
CA HIS A 67 -3.60 -1.53 -9.56
C HIS A 67 -4.94 -1.53 -8.79
N PRO A 68 -5.96 -0.79 -9.25
CA PRO A 68 -7.22 -0.65 -8.49
C PRO A 68 -7.85 -1.95 -8.03
N GLU A 69 -7.81 -3.00 -8.85
CA GLU A 69 -8.37 -4.31 -8.48
C GLU A 69 -7.68 -4.92 -7.27
N ARG A 70 -6.36 -4.80 -7.20
CA ARG A 70 -5.58 -5.29 -6.05
C ARG A 70 -5.78 -4.39 -4.84
N CYS A 71 -6.04 -3.09 -5.04
CA CYS A 71 -6.39 -2.18 -3.95
C CYS A 71 -7.67 -2.60 -3.25
N VAL A 72 -8.67 -3.11 -4.00
CA VAL A 72 -9.91 -3.63 -3.42
C VAL A 72 -9.61 -4.82 -2.51
N LYS A 73 -8.80 -5.76 -2.95
CA LYS A 73 -8.39 -6.92 -2.14
C LYS A 73 -7.58 -6.49 -0.92
N PHE A 74 -6.70 -5.53 -1.09
CA PHE A 74 -5.89 -4.97 -0.02
C PHE A 74 -6.78 -4.31 1.05
N LYS A 75 -7.75 -3.53 0.61
CA LYS A 75 -8.75 -2.91 1.49
C LYS A 75 -9.50 -3.95 2.31
N GLU A 76 -9.97 -5.01 1.68
CA GLU A 76 -10.68 -6.10 2.36
C GLU A 76 -9.81 -6.75 3.43
N TRP A 77 -8.53 -6.99 3.12
CA TRP A 77 -7.58 -7.54 4.08
C TRP A 77 -7.40 -6.62 5.28
N ILE A 78 -7.23 -5.30 5.04
CA ILE A 78 -7.07 -4.32 6.12
C ILE A 78 -8.31 -4.27 7.00
N GLU A 79 -9.50 -4.27 6.41
CA GLU A 79 -10.75 -4.24 7.16
C GLU A 79 -10.88 -5.47 8.08
N GLN A 80 -10.49 -6.65 7.61
CA GLN A 80 -10.45 -7.84 8.44
C GLN A 80 -9.40 -7.74 9.54
N ARG A 81 -8.23 -7.22 9.21
CA ARG A 81 -7.15 -7.07 10.18
C ARG A 81 -7.50 -6.08 11.29
N LEU A 82 -8.22 -5.02 10.96
CA LEU A 82 -8.66 -4.02 11.93
C LEU A 82 -9.70 -4.53 12.93
N LYS A 83 -10.36 -5.63 12.64
CA LYS A 83 -11.30 -6.28 13.57
C LYS A 83 -10.59 -6.90 14.77
N SER A 84 -9.31 -7.24 14.64
CA SER A 84 -8.50 -7.83 15.70
C SER A 84 -7.13 -7.15 15.77
N PRO A 85 -7.07 -5.86 16.08
CA PRO A 85 -5.80 -5.13 16.13
C PRO A 85 -4.96 -5.62 17.30
N ALA A 86 -3.73 -6.02 17.01
CA ALA A 86 -2.79 -6.45 18.03
C ALA A 86 -2.15 -5.29 18.76
N ASP A 87 -2.00 -4.13 18.10
CA ASP A 87 -1.24 -3.01 18.59
C ASP A 87 -1.93 -1.70 18.19
N ARG A 88 -1.96 -0.75 19.13
CA ARG A 88 -2.57 0.57 18.92
C ARG A 88 -1.85 1.37 17.83
N GLN A 89 -0.53 1.24 17.74
CA GLN A 89 0.27 1.90 16.73
C GLN A 89 -0.04 1.35 15.35
N LEU A 90 -0.11 0.03 15.22
CA LEU A 90 -0.46 -0.63 13.97
C LEU A 90 -1.88 -0.35 13.54
N LYS A 91 -2.80 -0.15 14.49
CA LYS A 91 -4.16 0.25 14.17
C LYS A 91 -4.17 1.54 13.34
N LYS A 92 -3.43 2.55 13.76
CA LYS A 92 -3.32 3.82 13.02
C LYS A 92 -2.70 3.64 11.65
N VAL A 93 -1.68 2.80 11.55
CA VAL A 93 -1.03 2.49 10.28
C VAL A 93 -2.01 1.83 9.31
N TYR A 94 -2.74 0.83 9.78
CA TYR A 94 -3.74 0.15 8.96
C TYR A 94 -4.91 1.07 8.57
N GLU A 95 -5.35 1.95 9.48
CA GLU A 95 -6.36 2.95 9.15
C GLU A 95 -5.89 3.91 8.06
N THR A 96 -4.62 4.31 8.10
CA THR A 96 -4.03 5.14 7.05
C THR A 96 -3.96 4.40 5.72
N MET A 97 -3.54 3.14 5.74
CA MET A 97 -3.54 2.29 4.54
C MET A 97 -4.94 2.13 3.95
N LEU A 98 -5.95 1.98 4.81
CA LEU A 98 -7.34 1.90 4.38
C LEU A 98 -7.79 3.17 3.66
N GLU A 99 -7.49 4.32 4.24
CA GLU A 99 -7.80 5.63 3.65
C GLU A 99 -7.13 5.79 2.28
N LEU A 100 -5.85 5.42 2.18
CA LEU A 100 -5.10 5.48 0.92
C LEU A 100 -5.68 4.53 -0.12
N SER A 101 -6.10 3.34 0.29
CA SER A 101 -6.76 2.37 -0.60
C SER A 101 -8.06 2.93 -1.16
N ASP A 102 -8.87 3.57 -0.32
CA ASP A 102 -10.12 4.20 -0.75
C ASP A 102 -9.85 5.29 -1.78
N LEU A 103 -8.84 6.14 -1.56
CA LEU A 103 -8.46 7.17 -2.51
C LEU A 103 -8.02 6.58 -3.85
N ALA A 104 -7.21 5.53 -3.82
CA ALA A 104 -6.76 4.86 -5.03
C ALA A 104 -7.92 4.28 -5.84
N ILE A 105 -8.87 3.65 -5.15
CA ILE A 105 -10.06 3.07 -5.76
C ILE A 105 -10.94 4.16 -6.37
N GLN A 106 -11.21 5.22 -5.62
CA GLN A 106 -12.03 6.34 -6.07
C GLN A 106 -11.46 7.03 -7.31
N ASN A 107 -10.14 7.18 -7.35
CA ASN A 107 -9.46 7.83 -8.48
C ASN A 107 -9.11 6.87 -9.62
N GLY A 108 -9.26 5.58 -9.41
CA GLY A 108 -8.92 4.56 -10.40
C GLY A 108 -7.45 4.49 -10.74
N THR A 109 -6.58 4.84 -9.78
CA THR A 109 -5.14 4.99 -10.03
C THR A 109 -4.28 3.88 -9.43
N GLY A 110 -4.52 3.51 -8.19
CA GLY A 110 -3.71 2.50 -7.51
C GLY A 110 -2.75 3.06 -6.47
N MET A 111 -1.96 2.17 -5.87
CA MET A 111 -1.03 2.49 -4.78
C MET A 111 0.37 1.96 -5.08
N SER A 112 1.38 2.77 -4.79
CA SER A 112 2.76 2.31 -4.84
C SER A 112 3.33 2.15 -3.43
N PHE A 113 4.16 1.13 -3.27
CA PHE A 113 4.87 0.83 -2.02
C PHE A 113 6.36 0.80 -2.32
N ASP A 114 7.12 1.58 -1.57
CA ASP A 114 8.57 1.68 -1.72
C ASP A 114 9.20 1.45 -0.34
N PHE A 115 9.79 0.30 -0.19
CA PHE A 115 10.43 -0.13 1.06
C PHE A 115 11.87 0.33 1.19
#